data_124c410b2a27cb0aa5cdc35450b1fbe9
#
_entry.id   124c410b2a27cb0aa5cdc35450b1fbe9
#
_cell.length_a   1.000
_cell.length_b   1.000
_cell.length_c   1.000
_cell.angle_alpha   90.00
_cell.angle_beta   90.00
_cell.angle_gamma   90.00
#
_symmetry.space_group_name_H-M   'P 1'
#
loop_
_entity.id
_entity.type
_entity.pdbx_description
1 polymer ?
#
loop_
_entity_poly.entity_id
_entity_poly.type
_entity_poly.pdbx_seq_one_letter_code
_entity_poly.pdbx_strand_id
1 'polypeptide(L)'
;TLEHLFLFKNHLGSRLSFRNRNTDEYIFGQDTLSNTIFDIEKVLILLRRALNFISNIKKENKQILFVGTGSKSRKLTKFVGKSTNQPYVQTRWVKGLLTNWENISSSVKFYNLFLKRLDLSKKAEQKLKQTFDGIQSLEELPAAVFVIDLDYDFEVVAEAKKLNIPVIAIVDNNSKIIKKIDYPILSNTGSVLPLFLIISLVVETLKK
;
A
#
# COMPACT_ATOMS: atom_id res chain seq x y z
N THR A 1 17.22 -10.30 -5.63
CA THR A 1 18.15 -10.24 -6.78
C THR A 1 17.45 -9.69 -8.01
N LEU A 2 18.20 -9.17 -8.98
CA LEU A 2 17.67 -8.71 -10.28
C LEU A 2 16.86 -9.81 -10.97
N GLU A 3 17.33 -11.04 -10.91
CA GLU A 3 16.65 -12.22 -11.49
C GLU A 3 15.21 -12.37 -10.97
N HIS A 4 14.97 -12.18 -9.68
CA HIS A 4 13.62 -12.24 -9.13
C HIS A 4 12.71 -11.16 -9.70
N LEU A 5 13.21 -9.92 -9.90
CA LEU A 5 12.42 -8.86 -10.51
C LEU A 5 12.03 -9.18 -11.95
N PHE A 6 12.91 -9.82 -12.71
CA PHE A 6 12.60 -10.30 -14.07
C PHE A 6 11.63 -11.47 -14.04
N LEU A 7 11.86 -12.49 -13.21
CA LEU A 7 11.02 -13.69 -13.11
C LEU A 7 9.57 -13.32 -12.74
N PHE A 8 9.39 -12.37 -11.84
CA PHE A 8 8.09 -11.89 -11.39
C PHE A 8 7.53 -10.76 -12.28
N LYS A 9 8.15 -10.46 -13.42
CA LYS A 9 7.71 -9.46 -14.40
C LYS A 9 7.55 -8.03 -13.83
N ASN A 10 8.35 -7.67 -12.83
CA ASN A 10 8.33 -6.31 -12.26
C ASN A 10 8.92 -5.26 -13.20
N HIS A 11 9.68 -5.67 -14.22
CA HIS A 11 10.23 -4.80 -15.25
C HIS A 11 9.19 -4.39 -16.31
N LEU A 12 8.03 -5.04 -16.35
CA LEU A 12 6.96 -4.70 -17.29
C LEU A 12 5.98 -3.74 -16.60
N GLY A 13 5.53 -2.73 -17.33
CA GLY A 13 4.46 -1.83 -16.94
C GLY A 13 3.21 -2.03 -17.80
N SER A 14 2.24 -1.16 -17.63
CA SER A 14 1.06 -1.08 -18.48
C SER A 14 1.44 -0.63 -19.90
N ARG A 15 0.49 -0.70 -20.86
CA ARG A 15 0.73 -0.29 -22.24
C ARG A 15 1.26 1.15 -22.30
N LEU A 16 2.21 1.40 -23.19
CA LEU A 16 2.85 2.71 -23.36
C LEU A 16 1.84 3.82 -23.68
N SER A 17 0.71 3.49 -24.33
CA SER A 17 -0.37 4.45 -24.64
C SER A 17 -1.02 5.06 -23.38
N PHE A 18 -0.94 4.38 -22.23
CA PHE A 18 -1.48 4.86 -20.95
C PHE A 18 -0.46 5.57 -20.08
N ARG A 19 0.81 5.66 -20.54
CA ARG A 19 1.89 6.26 -19.77
C ARG A 19 1.59 7.71 -19.38
N ASN A 20 2.03 8.09 -18.19
CA ASN A 20 2.05 9.48 -17.76
C ASN A 20 3.47 10.05 -17.91
N ARG A 21 3.60 11.28 -18.39
CA ARG A 21 4.91 11.95 -18.57
C ARG A 21 5.75 12.01 -17.28
N ASN A 22 5.11 12.00 -16.13
CA ASN A 22 5.80 12.00 -14.83
C ASN A 22 6.58 10.71 -14.55
N THR A 23 6.38 9.65 -15.33
CA THR A 23 7.06 8.35 -15.20
C THR A 23 8.10 8.11 -16.30
N ASP A 24 8.24 9.04 -17.28
CA ASP A 24 9.12 8.88 -18.43
C ASP A 24 10.59 8.63 -18.06
N GLU A 25 11.06 9.23 -16.96
CA GLU A 25 12.43 9.06 -16.48
C GLU A 25 12.76 7.63 -16.02
N TYR A 26 11.73 6.81 -15.77
CA TYR A 26 11.87 5.42 -15.30
C TYR A 26 11.65 4.39 -16.39
N ILE A 27 11.35 4.84 -17.61
CA ILE A 27 11.05 3.97 -18.75
C ILE A 27 12.33 3.74 -19.55
N PHE A 28 12.65 2.47 -19.76
CA PHE A 28 13.75 2.04 -20.63
C PHE A 28 13.30 1.96 -22.09
N GLY A 29 12.09 1.46 -22.35
CA GLY A 29 11.55 1.26 -23.69
C GLY A 29 10.19 0.57 -23.70
N GLN A 30 9.91 -0.12 -24.80
CA GLN A 30 8.69 -0.91 -24.95
C GLN A 30 8.98 -2.29 -25.54
N ASP A 31 8.13 -3.26 -25.23
CA ASP A 31 8.17 -4.59 -25.84
C ASP A 31 7.42 -4.63 -27.19
N THR A 32 7.43 -5.77 -27.85
CA THR A 32 6.73 -6.01 -29.13
C THR A 32 5.21 -5.85 -29.03
N LEU A 33 4.64 -5.95 -27.83
CA LEU A 33 3.21 -5.80 -27.53
C LEU A 33 2.86 -4.40 -27.04
N SER A 34 3.79 -3.45 -27.18
CA SER A 34 3.66 -2.06 -26.73
C SER A 34 3.46 -1.91 -25.20
N ASN A 35 3.88 -2.89 -24.41
CA ASN A 35 3.98 -2.70 -22.97
C ASN A 35 5.25 -1.92 -22.63
N THR A 36 5.16 -1.10 -21.60
CA THR A 36 6.30 -0.35 -21.09
C THR A 36 7.32 -1.29 -20.44
N ILE A 37 8.60 -1.07 -20.69
CA ILE A 37 9.71 -1.71 -19.99
C ILE A 37 10.32 -0.67 -19.07
N PHE A 38 10.31 -0.92 -17.77
CA PHE A 38 10.98 -0.08 -16.79
C PHE A 38 12.49 -0.28 -16.78
N ASP A 39 13.22 0.79 -16.50
CA ASP A 39 14.64 0.74 -16.18
C ASP A 39 14.83 0.00 -14.84
N ILE A 40 15.29 -1.24 -14.93
CA ILE A 40 15.38 -2.15 -13.78
C ILE A 40 16.38 -1.66 -12.73
N GLU A 41 17.40 -0.90 -13.12
CA GLU A 41 18.38 -0.33 -12.18
C GLU A 41 17.71 0.74 -11.32
N LYS A 42 16.94 1.63 -11.95
CA LYS A 42 16.15 2.65 -11.25
C LYS A 42 15.08 2.04 -10.35
N VAL A 43 14.36 1.01 -10.83
CA VAL A 43 13.41 0.24 -10.03
C VAL A 43 14.08 -0.31 -8.77
N LEU A 44 15.27 -0.90 -8.91
CA LEU A 44 16.01 -1.47 -7.78
C LEU A 44 16.45 -0.41 -6.77
N ILE A 45 16.90 0.76 -7.25
CA ILE A 45 17.30 1.89 -6.38
C ILE A 45 16.10 2.38 -5.57
N LEU A 46 14.95 2.60 -6.21
CA LEU A 46 13.73 3.05 -5.54
C LEU A 46 13.21 2.03 -4.54
N LEU A 47 13.21 0.75 -4.92
CA LEU A 47 12.81 -0.34 -4.02
C LEU A 47 13.71 -0.39 -2.78
N ARG A 48 15.04 -0.31 -2.95
CA ARG A 48 15.99 -0.28 -1.82
C ARG A 48 15.74 0.91 -0.89
N ARG A 49 15.49 2.09 -1.44
CA ARG A 49 15.16 3.29 -0.65
C ARG A 49 13.90 3.08 0.19
N ALA A 50 12.85 2.51 -0.41
CA ALA A 50 11.61 2.21 0.29
C ALA A 50 11.82 1.16 1.40
N LEU A 51 12.52 0.06 1.12
CA LEU A 51 12.80 -0.99 2.11
C LEU A 51 13.68 -0.49 3.27
N ASN A 52 14.69 0.35 3.00
CA ASN A 52 15.50 0.97 4.03
C ASN A 52 14.67 1.88 4.94
N PHE A 53 13.75 2.66 4.36
CA PHE A 53 12.84 3.51 5.12
C PHE A 53 11.92 2.68 6.03
N ILE A 54 11.33 1.60 5.50
CA ILE A 54 10.52 0.64 6.26
C ILE A 54 11.32 0.03 7.42
N SER A 55 12.57 -0.37 7.16
CA SER A 55 13.46 -0.91 8.19
C SER A 55 13.73 0.10 9.32
N ASN A 56 13.89 1.38 8.99
CA ASN A 56 14.10 2.43 10.00
C ASN A 56 12.85 2.64 10.87
N ILE A 57 11.66 2.69 10.27
CA ILE A 57 10.39 2.79 11.02
C ILE A 57 10.26 1.61 11.99
N LYS A 58 10.61 0.41 11.55
CA LYS A 58 10.58 -0.78 12.41
C LYS A 58 11.55 -0.67 13.59
N LYS A 59 12.80 -0.20 13.36
CA LYS A 59 13.78 0.01 14.44
C LYS A 59 13.28 1.00 15.50
N GLU A 60 12.45 1.96 15.10
CA GLU A 60 11.80 2.92 15.98
C GLU A 60 10.53 2.36 16.65
N ASN A 61 10.17 1.09 16.41
CA ASN A 61 8.95 0.43 16.89
C ASN A 61 7.66 1.17 16.50
N LYS A 62 7.68 1.91 15.39
CA LYS A 62 6.53 2.63 14.86
C LYS A 62 5.73 1.78 13.88
N GLN A 63 4.46 2.12 13.70
CA GLN A 63 3.54 1.38 12.84
C GLN A 63 3.47 1.97 11.43
N ILE A 64 3.29 1.09 10.44
CA ILE A 64 3.00 1.42 9.04
C ILE A 64 1.58 0.96 8.73
N LEU A 65 0.74 1.87 8.23
CA LEU A 65 -0.60 1.51 7.78
C LEU A 65 -0.57 1.01 6.34
N PHE A 66 -0.91 -0.26 6.14
CA PHE A 66 -1.01 -0.86 4.80
C PHE A 66 -2.40 -0.67 4.21
N VAL A 67 -2.48 -0.12 3.00
CA VAL A 67 -3.75 0.15 2.31
C VAL A 67 -3.74 -0.51 0.93
N GLY A 68 -4.82 -1.25 0.63
CA GLY A 68 -5.02 -1.88 -0.66
C GLY A 68 -6.42 -2.45 -0.76
N THR A 69 -7.35 -1.66 -1.31
CA THR A 69 -8.78 -1.99 -1.38
C THR A 69 -9.18 -2.62 -2.73
N GLY A 70 -8.33 -2.53 -3.73
CA GLY A 70 -8.52 -3.13 -5.04
C GLY A 70 -8.61 -4.67 -5.00
N SER A 71 -9.23 -5.26 -5.99
CA SER A 71 -9.46 -6.72 -6.04
C SER A 71 -8.15 -7.52 -5.99
N LYS A 72 -7.08 -7.00 -6.59
CA LYS A 72 -5.76 -7.64 -6.66
C LYS A 72 -4.95 -7.42 -5.37
N SER A 73 -5.06 -6.24 -4.77
CA SER A 73 -4.29 -5.84 -3.59
C SER A 73 -4.89 -6.33 -2.26
N ARG A 74 -6.21 -6.50 -2.19
CA ARG A 74 -6.94 -6.83 -0.95
C ARG A 74 -6.37 -8.02 -0.16
N LYS A 75 -6.08 -9.14 -0.85
CA LYS A 75 -5.54 -10.33 -0.20
C LYS A 75 -4.10 -10.10 0.29
N LEU A 76 -3.31 -9.36 -0.49
CA LEU A 76 -1.92 -9.02 -0.16
C LEU A 76 -1.86 -8.06 1.04
N THR A 77 -2.77 -7.08 1.09
CA THR A 77 -2.90 -6.15 2.22
C THR A 77 -3.19 -6.89 3.53
N LYS A 78 -4.15 -7.82 3.49
CA LYS A 78 -4.44 -8.67 4.65
C LYS A 78 -3.25 -9.56 5.03
N PHE A 79 -2.57 -10.11 4.04
CA PHE A 79 -1.41 -10.97 4.26
C PHE A 79 -0.28 -10.20 4.96
N VAL A 80 0.12 -9.03 4.44
CA VAL A 80 1.19 -8.24 5.08
C VAL A 80 0.81 -7.80 6.48
N GLY A 81 -0.40 -7.25 6.69
CA GLY A 81 -0.85 -6.81 8.00
C GLY A 81 -0.80 -7.93 9.04
N LYS A 82 -1.36 -9.10 8.72
CA LYS A 82 -1.36 -10.24 9.64
C LYS A 82 0.03 -10.86 9.87
N SER A 83 0.86 -10.93 8.81
CA SER A 83 2.19 -11.54 8.91
C SER A 83 3.18 -10.70 9.70
N THR A 84 2.96 -9.39 9.80
CA THR A 84 3.86 -8.42 10.42
C THR A 84 3.26 -7.69 11.63
N ASN A 85 2.03 -8.04 11.98
CA ASN A 85 1.25 -7.38 13.04
C ASN A 85 1.12 -5.85 12.83
N GLN A 86 1.02 -5.42 11.58
CA GLN A 86 0.83 -4.03 11.21
C GLN A 86 -0.64 -3.72 10.90
N PRO A 87 -1.11 -2.49 11.15
CA PRO A 87 -2.46 -2.09 10.79
C PRO A 87 -2.66 -2.09 9.27
N TYR A 88 -3.89 -2.46 8.83
CA TYR A 88 -4.19 -2.54 7.41
C TYR A 88 -5.64 -2.22 7.06
N VAL A 89 -5.87 -1.68 5.87
CA VAL A 89 -7.19 -1.43 5.28
C VAL A 89 -7.30 -2.18 3.96
N GLN A 90 -8.19 -3.20 3.92
CA GLN A 90 -8.31 -4.10 2.76
C GLN A 90 -9.64 -3.97 1.99
N THR A 91 -10.67 -3.36 2.58
CA THR A 91 -12.02 -3.38 2.00
C THR A 91 -12.39 -2.05 1.35
N ARG A 92 -12.38 -0.99 2.12
CA ARG A 92 -12.73 0.35 1.68
C ARG A 92 -12.00 1.37 2.55
N TRP A 93 -11.45 2.40 1.90
CA TRP A 93 -10.94 3.56 2.62
C TRP A 93 -12.11 4.35 3.25
N VAL A 94 -11.99 4.65 4.52
CA VAL A 94 -12.93 5.52 5.22
C VAL A 94 -12.37 6.93 5.15
N LYS A 95 -13.07 7.83 4.44
CA LYS A 95 -12.65 9.24 4.33
C LYS A 95 -12.54 9.85 5.72
N GLY A 96 -11.42 10.53 5.97
CA GLY A 96 -11.12 11.09 7.28
C GLY A 96 -10.42 10.12 8.23
N LEU A 97 -10.07 8.90 7.80
CA LEU A 97 -9.43 7.91 8.67
C LEU A 97 -8.16 8.46 9.33
N LEU A 98 -7.35 9.20 8.59
CA LEU A 98 -6.17 9.86 9.14
C LEU A 98 -6.51 11.26 9.68
N THR A 99 -7.20 12.08 8.92
CA THR A 99 -7.45 13.49 9.25
C THR A 99 -8.45 13.69 10.39
N ASN A 100 -9.27 12.69 10.71
CA ASN A 100 -10.22 12.69 11.81
C ASN A 100 -9.97 11.50 12.75
N TRP A 101 -8.69 11.19 13.00
CA TRP A 101 -8.26 10.01 13.75
C TRP A 101 -8.85 9.96 15.18
N GLU A 102 -8.94 11.08 15.87
CA GLU A 102 -9.49 11.13 17.25
C GLU A 102 -10.90 10.55 17.33
N ASN A 103 -11.79 10.94 16.42
CA ASN A 103 -13.15 10.41 16.38
C ASN A 103 -13.20 8.95 15.91
N ILE A 104 -12.35 8.58 14.95
CA ILE A 104 -12.29 7.21 14.44
C ILE A 104 -11.72 6.27 15.50
N SER A 105 -10.66 6.66 16.19
CA SER A 105 -10.07 5.85 17.27
C SER A 105 -11.08 5.58 18.41
N SER A 106 -11.87 6.59 18.75
CA SER A 106 -12.99 6.42 19.71
C SER A 106 -14.01 5.41 19.21
N SER A 107 -14.38 5.46 17.93
CA SER A 107 -15.29 4.50 17.29
C SER A 107 -14.71 3.08 17.24
N VAL A 108 -13.41 2.92 17.00
CA VAL A 108 -12.70 1.63 17.03
C VAL A 108 -12.68 1.06 18.46
N LYS A 109 -12.39 1.90 19.47
CA LYS A 109 -12.43 1.51 20.88
C LYS A 109 -13.84 1.06 21.29
N PHE A 110 -14.86 1.83 20.91
CA PHE A 110 -16.25 1.49 21.12
C PHE A 110 -16.62 0.15 20.47
N TYR A 111 -16.23 -0.04 19.21
CA TYR A 111 -16.44 -1.29 18.50
C TYR A 111 -15.85 -2.49 19.25
N ASN A 112 -14.59 -2.40 19.71
CA ASN A 112 -13.94 -3.47 20.46
C ASN A 112 -14.62 -3.81 21.79
N LEU A 113 -15.17 -2.81 22.48
CA LEU A 113 -15.86 -2.99 23.77
C LEU A 113 -17.27 -3.57 23.60
N PHE A 114 -17.98 -3.17 22.56
CA PHE A 114 -19.41 -3.44 22.42
C PHE A 114 -19.78 -4.55 21.44
N LEU A 115 -18.87 -4.98 20.57
CA LEU A 115 -19.12 -6.09 19.62
C LEU A 115 -19.64 -7.36 20.31
N LYS A 116 -19.18 -7.62 21.55
CA LYS A 116 -19.59 -8.79 22.34
C LYS A 116 -20.93 -8.63 23.03
N ARG A 117 -21.49 -7.41 23.06
CA ARG A 117 -22.69 -7.07 23.86
C ARG A 117 -23.88 -6.61 23.02
N LEU A 118 -23.66 -6.21 21.76
CA LEU A 118 -24.73 -5.71 20.91
C LEU A 118 -25.28 -6.85 20.06
N ASP A 119 -26.57 -7.09 20.16
CA ASP A 119 -27.32 -8.01 19.30
C ASP A 119 -27.57 -7.34 17.94
N LEU A 120 -26.49 -7.13 17.20
CA LEU A 120 -26.52 -6.54 15.86
C LEU A 120 -26.98 -7.57 14.83
N SER A 121 -27.73 -7.13 13.81
CA SER A 121 -27.99 -8.00 12.67
C SER A 121 -26.66 -8.49 12.10
N LYS A 122 -26.57 -9.77 11.72
CA LYS A 122 -25.35 -10.40 11.14
C LYS A 122 -24.73 -9.56 10.01
N LYS A 123 -25.56 -8.87 9.23
CA LYS A 123 -25.13 -7.99 8.13
C LYS A 123 -24.43 -6.71 8.62
N ALA A 124 -24.93 -6.09 9.67
CA ALA A 124 -24.35 -4.89 10.28
C ALA A 124 -23.03 -5.22 10.98
N GLU A 125 -22.98 -6.33 11.70
CA GLU A 125 -21.75 -6.84 12.34
C GLU A 125 -20.66 -7.12 11.31
N GLN A 126 -20.97 -7.83 10.22
CA GLN A 126 -20.02 -8.10 9.13
C GLN A 126 -19.47 -6.82 8.50
N LYS A 127 -20.31 -5.81 8.29
CA LYS A 127 -19.90 -4.53 7.72
C LYS A 127 -18.93 -3.78 8.64
N LEU A 128 -19.24 -3.69 9.93
CA LEU A 128 -18.36 -3.07 10.93
C LEU A 128 -17.04 -3.83 11.06
N LYS A 129 -17.09 -5.15 11.14
CA LYS A 129 -15.91 -6.02 11.17
C LYS A 129 -15.01 -5.81 9.96
N GLN A 130 -15.58 -5.76 8.76
CA GLN A 130 -14.82 -5.51 7.54
C GLN A 130 -14.14 -4.13 7.54
N THR A 131 -14.76 -3.13 8.17
CA THR A 131 -14.23 -1.76 8.22
C THR A 131 -13.10 -1.62 9.24
N PHE A 132 -13.25 -2.21 10.42
CA PHE A 132 -12.36 -1.95 11.55
C PHE A 132 -11.36 -3.07 11.87
N ASP A 133 -11.54 -4.29 11.34
CA ASP A 133 -10.74 -5.49 11.68
C ASP A 133 -9.22 -5.25 11.54
N GLY A 134 -8.80 -4.53 10.52
CA GLY A 134 -7.38 -4.29 10.25
C GLY A 134 -6.77 -3.08 10.95
N ILE A 135 -7.57 -2.21 11.55
CA ILE A 135 -7.07 -0.98 12.21
C ILE A 135 -7.20 -1.01 13.73
N GLN A 136 -7.63 -2.13 14.29
CA GLN A 136 -7.80 -2.29 15.75
C GLN A 136 -6.50 -2.14 16.54
N SER A 137 -5.35 -2.49 15.90
CA SER A 137 -4.02 -2.38 16.47
C SER A 137 -3.40 -1.00 16.33
N LEU A 138 -4.07 -0.07 15.63
CA LEU A 138 -3.58 1.28 15.43
C LEU A 138 -3.96 2.13 16.65
N GLU A 139 -2.98 2.50 17.46
CA GLU A 139 -3.18 3.29 18.67
C GLU A 139 -3.01 4.79 18.42
N GLU A 140 -2.08 5.12 17.52
CA GLU A 140 -1.70 6.47 17.12
C GLU A 140 -1.70 6.61 15.59
N LEU A 141 -1.51 7.83 15.10
CA LEU A 141 -1.30 8.04 13.67
C LEU A 141 -0.07 7.25 13.19
N PRO A 142 -0.15 6.56 12.04
CA PRO A 142 0.96 5.75 11.55
C PRO A 142 2.17 6.62 11.17
N ALA A 143 3.37 6.10 11.35
CA ALA A 143 4.62 6.76 10.95
C ALA A 143 4.77 6.84 9.43
N ALA A 144 4.12 5.96 8.69
CA ALA A 144 4.03 5.98 7.24
C ALA A 144 2.78 5.24 6.76
N VAL A 145 2.36 5.55 5.54
CA VAL A 145 1.29 4.81 4.85
C VAL A 145 1.88 4.08 3.65
N PHE A 146 1.59 2.78 3.53
CA PHE A 146 1.98 1.96 2.38
C PHE A 146 0.76 1.66 1.51
N VAL A 147 0.70 2.23 0.30
CA VAL A 147 -0.39 2.04 -0.65
C VAL A 147 0.01 1.01 -1.70
N ILE A 148 -0.74 -0.10 -1.79
CA ILE A 148 -0.43 -1.20 -2.73
C ILE A 148 -0.98 -0.92 -4.12
N ASP A 149 -2.12 -0.21 -4.22
CA ASP A 149 -2.81 0.06 -5.48
C ASP A 149 -3.32 1.50 -5.51
N LEU A 150 -2.56 2.38 -6.14
CA LEU A 150 -2.89 3.81 -6.19
C LEU A 150 -4.13 4.15 -7.02
N ASP A 151 -4.51 3.30 -7.97
CA ASP A 151 -5.67 3.57 -8.82
C ASP A 151 -6.97 3.52 -8.01
N TYR A 152 -7.01 2.67 -6.99
CA TYR A 152 -8.15 2.55 -6.07
C TYR A 152 -8.04 3.43 -4.84
N ASP A 153 -6.82 3.65 -4.34
CA ASP A 153 -6.56 4.21 -3.01
C ASP A 153 -5.89 5.59 -3.05
N PHE A 154 -6.09 6.38 -4.11
CA PHE A 154 -5.47 7.71 -4.28
C PHE A 154 -5.90 8.74 -3.21
N GLU A 155 -7.08 8.58 -2.62
CA GLU A 155 -7.60 9.46 -1.55
C GLU A 155 -6.71 9.39 -0.29
N VAL A 156 -6.12 8.23 -0.03
CA VAL A 156 -5.19 7.99 1.09
C VAL A 156 -3.99 8.93 1.01
N VAL A 157 -3.43 9.10 -0.18
CA VAL A 157 -2.28 9.98 -0.41
C VAL A 157 -2.62 11.43 -0.07
N ALA A 158 -3.82 11.88 -0.43
CA ALA A 158 -4.27 13.25 -0.14
C ALA A 158 -4.44 13.49 1.37
N GLU A 159 -4.94 12.53 2.13
CA GLU A 159 -5.06 12.63 3.58
C GLU A 159 -3.70 12.57 4.28
N ALA A 160 -2.84 11.62 3.90
CA ALA A 160 -1.50 11.47 4.47
C ALA A 160 -0.67 12.75 4.29
N LYS A 161 -0.72 13.36 3.09
CA LYS A 161 0.00 14.61 2.81
C LYS A 161 -0.48 15.80 3.64
N LYS A 162 -1.77 15.89 3.97
CA LYS A 162 -2.29 16.95 4.86
C LYS A 162 -1.68 16.87 6.27
N LEU A 163 -1.31 15.68 6.70
CA LEU A 163 -0.74 15.42 8.02
C LEU A 163 0.79 15.27 8.00
N ASN A 164 1.42 15.50 6.83
CA ASN A 164 2.85 15.28 6.61
C ASN A 164 3.30 13.83 6.93
N ILE A 165 2.42 12.86 6.75
CA ILE A 165 2.74 11.44 6.91
C ILE A 165 3.39 10.96 5.61
N PRO A 166 4.61 10.38 5.65
CA PRO A 166 5.28 9.85 4.48
C PRO A 166 4.48 8.74 3.80
N VAL A 167 4.45 8.77 2.47
CA VAL A 167 3.73 7.79 1.65
C VAL A 167 4.71 6.93 0.87
N ILE A 168 4.60 5.63 1.07
CA ILE A 168 5.23 4.59 0.23
C ILE A 168 4.14 4.06 -0.68
N ALA A 169 4.37 3.92 -1.97
CA ALA A 169 3.36 3.35 -2.86
C ALA A 169 3.95 2.55 -4.01
N ILE A 170 3.26 1.48 -4.39
CA ILE A 170 3.54 0.76 -5.63
C ILE A 170 2.87 1.53 -6.77
N VAL A 171 3.65 1.84 -7.80
CA VAL A 171 3.30 2.78 -8.88
C VAL A 171 3.56 2.14 -10.24
N ASP A 172 2.60 2.23 -11.14
CA ASP A 172 2.76 1.86 -12.55
C ASP A 172 3.04 3.10 -13.43
N ASN A 173 3.35 2.90 -14.70
CA ASN A 173 3.65 3.96 -15.67
C ASN A 173 2.47 4.92 -15.98
N ASN A 174 1.24 4.55 -15.63
CA ASN A 174 0.04 5.37 -15.82
C ASN A 174 -0.21 6.37 -14.66
N SER A 175 0.54 6.29 -13.58
CA SER A 175 0.28 7.07 -12.37
C SER A 175 0.48 8.58 -12.56
N LYS A 176 -0.59 9.36 -12.30
CA LYS A 176 -0.58 10.83 -12.37
C LYS A 176 0.05 11.48 -11.13
N ILE A 177 0.09 10.78 -10.03
CA ILE A 177 0.42 11.32 -8.71
C ILE A 177 1.78 10.86 -8.16
N ILE A 178 2.63 10.25 -9.00
CA ILE A 178 3.94 9.75 -8.57
C ILE A 178 4.79 10.81 -7.86
N LYS A 179 4.73 12.07 -8.31
CA LYS A 179 5.44 13.21 -7.69
C LYS A 179 4.97 13.53 -6.26
N LYS A 180 3.81 13.03 -5.85
CA LYS A 180 3.29 13.19 -4.48
C LYS A 180 3.71 12.05 -3.55
N ILE A 181 4.36 11.02 -4.09
CA ILE A 181 4.80 9.85 -3.32
C ILE A 181 6.23 10.07 -2.87
N ASP A 182 6.51 9.87 -1.59
CA ASP A 182 7.85 10.06 -1.03
C ASP A 182 8.77 8.89 -1.37
N TYR A 183 8.22 7.68 -1.37
CA TYR A 183 8.94 6.44 -1.67
C TYR A 183 8.19 5.63 -2.72
N PRO A 184 8.26 6.00 -4.02
CA PRO A 184 7.63 5.22 -5.08
C PRO A 184 8.38 3.90 -5.33
N ILE A 185 7.63 2.82 -5.52
CA ILE A 185 8.14 1.51 -5.94
C ILE A 185 7.53 1.21 -7.29
N LEU A 186 8.32 1.27 -8.35
CA LEU A 186 7.83 1.02 -9.70
C LEU A 186 7.58 -0.47 -9.90
N SER A 187 6.40 -0.81 -10.36
CA SER A 187 6.00 -2.18 -10.65
C SER A 187 4.70 -2.22 -11.46
N ASN A 188 4.45 -3.37 -12.07
CA ASN A 188 3.19 -3.65 -12.73
C ASN A 188 2.06 -3.86 -11.71
N THR A 189 1.13 -2.92 -11.64
CA THR A 189 -0.09 -3.05 -10.80
C THR A 189 -1.19 -3.85 -11.49
N GLY A 190 -1.04 -4.13 -12.78
CA GLY A 190 -1.98 -4.92 -13.58
C GLY A 190 -2.00 -6.42 -13.23
N SER A 191 -0.97 -6.94 -12.55
CA SER A 191 -0.81 -8.34 -12.18
C SER A 191 -0.58 -8.52 -10.67
N VAL A 192 -1.05 -9.64 -10.12
CA VAL A 192 -0.83 -9.97 -8.69
C VAL A 192 0.59 -10.43 -8.42
N LEU A 193 1.26 -11.04 -9.40
CA LEU A 193 2.56 -11.67 -9.22
C LEU A 193 3.68 -10.66 -8.87
N PRO A 194 3.82 -9.52 -9.58
CA PRO A 194 4.76 -8.48 -9.21
C PRO A 194 4.47 -7.87 -7.83
N LEU A 195 3.20 -7.62 -7.52
CA LEU A 195 2.79 -7.10 -6.23
C LEU A 195 3.16 -8.05 -5.09
N PHE A 196 2.97 -9.37 -5.30
CA PHE A 196 3.32 -10.38 -4.31
C PHE A 196 4.82 -10.38 -3.99
N LEU A 197 5.69 -10.25 -4.99
CA LEU A 197 7.15 -10.17 -4.75
C LEU A 197 7.50 -8.96 -3.87
N ILE A 198 6.98 -7.77 -4.21
CA ILE A 198 7.27 -6.55 -3.43
C ILE A 198 6.77 -6.72 -1.99
N ILE A 199 5.54 -7.20 -1.81
CA ILE A 199 4.96 -7.42 -0.48
C ILE A 199 5.76 -8.46 0.31
N SER A 200 6.26 -9.53 -0.34
CA SER A 200 7.10 -10.53 0.32
C SER A 200 8.41 -9.92 0.83
N LEU A 201 9.06 -9.05 0.05
CA LEU A 201 10.26 -8.32 0.47
C LEU A 201 9.98 -7.37 1.64
N VAL A 202 8.82 -6.70 1.63
CA VAL A 202 8.38 -5.84 2.73
C VAL A 202 8.16 -6.66 4.00
N VAL A 203 7.48 -7.81 3.89
CA VAL A 203 7.26 -8.74 5.03
C VAL A 203 8.60 -9.24 5.59
N GLU A 204 9.54 -9.61 4.72
CA GLU A 204 10.87 -10.04 5.15
C GLU A 204 11.61 -8.91 5.89
N THR A 205 11.54 -7.69 5.40
CA THR A 205 12.16 -6.51 6.02
C THR A 205 11.56 -6.22 7.39
N LEU A 206 10.24 -6.36 7.54
CA LEU A 206 9.55 -6.15 8.81
C LEU A 206 9.72 -7.30 9.81
N LYS A 207 10.15 -8.48 9.40
CA LYS A 207 10.41 -9.62 10.28
C LYS A 207 11.86 -9.70 10.78
N LYS A 208 12.80 -9.12 10.03
CA LYS A 208 14.21 -8.98 10.45
C LYS A 208 14.37 -7.97 11.57
#